data_3357d51e3fd063e8da7573ee07fa45cf
#
_entry.id   3357d51e3fd063e8da7573ee07fa45cf
#
_cell.length_a   1.000
_cell.length_b   1.000
_cell.length_c   1.000
_cell.angle_alpha   90.00
_cell.angle_beta   90.00
_cell.angle_gamma   90.00
#
_symmetry.space_group_name_H-M   'P 1'
#
loop_
_entity.id
_entity.type
_entity.pdbx_description
1 polymer ?
#
loop_
_entity_poly.entity_id
_entity_poly.type
_entity_poly.pdbx_seq_one_letter_code
_entity_poly.pdbx_strand_id
1 'polypeptide(L)'
;MMQRVLDYVLANAEKNNPSSILQNIDKFTIESGEFLMNVGPEKGKILQSTLRKHEPLKILELGAFIGYSAILIASTVGNNASLYSIDPDQNSIDISEKMVDFAGLSNKVNFINSTAELAIPKLNHPFDFVFIDHAKKRYFPDLILIEQSRLLKPSSVVFADNVGIFIDDMKEYLDHVRNSGLYKSENVASCLEYRNNVYDAVEISIME
;
A
#
# COMPACT_ATOMS: atom_id res chain seq x y z
N MET A 1 15.18 6.09 11.92
CA MET A 1 14.70 4.72 11.67
C MET A 1 14.78 4.37 10.18
N MET A 2 14.08 5.03 9.27
CA MET A 2 14.02 4.70 7.84
C MET A 2 15.42 4.57 7.17
N GLN A 3 16.35 5.52 7.44
CA GLN A 3 17.72 5.44 6.92
C GLN A 3 18.46 4.17 7.39
N ARG A 4 18.28 3.75 8.64
CA ARG A 4 18.89 2.52 9.17
C ARG A 4 18.39 1.26 8.47
N VAL A 5 17.08 1.22 8.14
CA VAL A 5 16.51 0.12 7.35
C VAL A 5 17.12 0.10 5.96
N LEU A 6 17.21 1.26 5.29
CA LEU A 6 17.82 1.37 3.96
C LEU A 6 19.28 0.89 3.99
N ASP A 7 20.09 1.39 4.94
CA ASP A 7 21.51 1.02 5.06
C ASP A 7 21.66 -0.49 5.29
N TYR A 8 20.81 -1.07 6.13
CA TYR A 8 20.80 -2.51 6.36
C TYR A 8 20.46 -3.31 5.11
N VAL A 9 19.42 -2.90 4.37
CA VAL A 9 18.99 -3.55 3.13
C VAL A 9 20.09 -3.48 2.07
N LEU A 10 20.69 -2.30 1.86
CA LEU A 10 21.76 -2.11 0.88
C LEU A 10 23.01 -2.97 1.20
N ALA A 11 23.26 -3.26 2.48
CA ALA A 11 24.41 -4.06 2.92
C ALA A 11 24.14 -5.59 2.87
N ASN A 12 22.87 -6.04 2.98
CA ASN A 12 22.55 -7.45 3.20
C ASN A 12 21.66 -8.08 2.12
N ALA A 13 20.91 -7.28 1.36
CA ALA A 13 20.02 -7.79 0.33
C ALA A 13 20.70 -7.89 -1.04
N GLU A 14 20.20 -8.77 -1.86
CA GLU A 14 20.64 -8.93 -3.25
C GLU A 14 19.99 -7.86 -4.14
N LYS A 15 20.82 -7.08 -4.85
CA LYS A 15 20.34 -6.06 -5.80
C LYS A 15 19.53 -6.68 -6.94
N ASN A 16 18.47 -6.00 -7.38
CA ASN A 16 17.53 -6.46 -8.40
C ASN A 16 16.75 -7.74 -8.00
N ASN A 17 16.70 -8.03 -6.72
CA ASN A 17 15.92 -9.13 -6.16
C ASN A 17 14.90 -8.59 -5.14
N PRO A 18 13.67 -8.24 -5.57
CA PRO A 18 12.63 -7.72 -4.69
C PRO A 18 12.34 -8.61 -3.48
N SER A 19 12.34 -9.93 -3.67
CA SER A 19 12.10 -10.88 -2.58
C SER A 19 13.19 -10.80 -1.51
N SER A 20 14.47 -10.72 -1.91
CA SER A 20 15.59 -10.55 -0.97
C SER A 20 15.47 -9.24 -0.19
N ILE A 21 15.05 -8.15 -0.85
CA ILE A 21 14.89 -6.85 -0.21
C ILE A 21 13.78 -6.88 0.84
N LEU A 22 12.59 -7.39 0.50
CA LEU A 22 11.48 -7.51 1.44
C LEU A 22 11.85 -8.38 2.65
N GLN A 23 12.49 -9.53 2.41
CA GLN A 23 12.96 -10.41 3.49
C GLN A 23 13.97 -9.71 4.42
N ASN A 24 14.86 -8.87 3.89
CA ASN A 24 15.82 -8.14 4.71
C ASN A 24 15.17 -6.99 5.49
N ILE A 25 14.12 -6.34 4.98
CA ILE A 25 13.30 -5.40 5.75
C ILE A 25 12.63 -6.13 6.92
N ASP A 26 11.99 -7.28 6.65
CA ASP A 26 11.33 -8.10 7.68
C ASP A 26 12.35 -8.56 8.75
N LYS A 27 13.51 -9.02 8.31
CA LYS A 27 14.60 -9.47 9.21
C LYS A 27 15.10 -8.33 10.09
N PHE A 28 15.37 -7.16 9.52
CA PHE A 28 15.75 -5.96 10.29
C PHE A 28 14.74 -5.66 11.38
N THR A 29 13.45 -5.67 11.03
CA THR A 29 12.36 -5.34 11.95
C THR A 29 12.31 -6.32 13.12
N ILE A 30 12.42 -7.62 12.83
CA ILE A 30 12.38 -8.66 13.85
C ILE A 30 13.63 -8.61 14.76
N GLU A 31 14.82 -8.45 14.18
CA GLU A 31 16.10 -8.46 14.92
C GLU A 31 16.30 -7.17 15.74
N SER A 32 15.89 -6.01 15.21
CA SER A 32 16.02 -4.73 15.93
C SER A 32 14.97 -4.56 17.01
N GLY A 33 13.82 -5.23 16.90
CA GLY A 33 12.65 -5.01 17.75
C GLY A 33 11.95 -3.67 17.51
N GLU A 34 12.39 -2.92 16.50
CA GLU A 34 11.73 -1.66 16.11
C GLU A 34 10.45 -1.94 15.33
N PHE A 35 9.37 -1.25 15.67
CA PHE A 35 8.11 -1.39 14.95
C PHE A 35 8.14 -0.57 13.67
N LEU A 36 8.02 -1.24 12.52
CA LEU A 36 7.84 -0.60 11.21
C LEU A 36 6.36 -0.67 10.81
N MET A 37 5.79 0.47 10.45
CA MET A 37 4.39 0.60 9.99
C MET A 37 4.30 0.34 8.47
N ASN A 38 4.73 -0.83 8.02
CA ASN A 38 4.54 -1.29 6.65
C ASN A 38 3.49 -2.42 6.64
N VAL A 39 3.00 -2.83 5.48
CA VAL A 39 1.97 -3.88 5.39
C VAL A 39 2.41 -5.24 5.98
N GLY A 40 3.73 -5.46 6.11
CA GLY A 40 4.33 -6.68 6.67
C GLY A 40 4.08 -7.96 5.86
N PRO A 41 4.70 -9.09 6.26
CA PRO A 41 4.67 -10.30 5.46
C PRO A 41 3.29 -10.98 5.42
N GLU A 42 2.48 -10.95 6.49
CA GLU A 42 1.20 -11.67 6.53
C GLU A 42 0.13 -10.95 5.70
N LYS A 43 -0.11 -9.66 5.92
CA LYS A 43 -1.04 -8.87 5.10
C LYS A 43 -0.50 -8.68 3.67
N GLY A 44 0.82 -8.65 3.50
CA GLY A 44 1.48 -8.66 2.21
C GLY A 44 1.10 -9.87 1.34
N LYS A 45 0.94 -11.06 1.92
CA LYS A 45 0.44 -12.25 1.19
C LYS A 45 -1.01 -12.06 0.70
N ILE A 46 -1.86 -11.43 1.51
CA ILE A 46 -3.24 -11.13 1.14
C ILE A 46 -3.25 -10.13 -0.02
N LEU A 47 -2.44 -9.06 0.09
CA LEU A 47 -2.28 -8.06 -0.97
C LEU A 47 -1.78 -8.70 -2.28
N GLN A 48 -0.74 -9.53 -2.23
CA GLN A 48 -0.22 -10.24 -3.41
C GLN A 48 -1.28 -11.17 -4.04
N SER A 49 -2.03 -11.90 -3.22
CA SER A 49 -3.09 -12.78 -3.71
C SER A 49 -4.18 -11.99 -4.44
N THR A 50 -4.58 -10.84 -3.87
CA THR A 50 -5.57 -9.95 -4.46
C THR A 50 -5.06 -9.35 -5.78
N LEU A 51 -3.81 -8.89 -5.82
CA LEU A 51 -3.19 -8.37 -7.04
C LEU A 51 -3.12 -9.41 -8.16
N ARG A 52 -2.73 -10.65 -7.84
CA ARG A 52 -2.69 -11.75 -8.83
C ARG A 52 -4.07 -12.13 -9.35
N LYS A 53 -5.10 -12.06 -8.51
CA LYS A 53 -6.49 -12.36 -8.89
C LYS A 53 -7.06 -11.30 -9.84
N HIS A 54 -6.73 -10.03 -9.64
CA HIS A 54 -7.32 -8.91 -10.37
C HIS A 54 -6.44 -8.37 -11.51
N GLU A 55 -5.14 -8.72 -11.55
CA GLU A 55 -4.17 -8.35 -12.59
C GLU A 55 -4.21 -6.86 -12.99
N PRO A 56 -4.14 -5.92 -12.01
CA PRO A 56 -4.31 -4.50 -12.30
C PRO A 56 -3.15 -3.96 -13.16
N LEU A 57 -3.47 -3.00 -14.05
CA LEU A 57 -2.50 -2.29 -14.87
C LEU A 57 -2.16 -0.89 -14.33
N LYS A 58 -3.12 -0.25 -13.66
CA LYS A 58 -2.95 1.08 -13.04
C LYS A 58 -3.27 0.98 -11.57
N ILE A 59 -2.26 1.23 -10.75
CA ILE A 59 -2.36 1.10 -9.30
C ILE A 59 -2.07 2.46 -8.65
N LEU A 60 -2.89 2.84 -7.67
CA LEU A 60 -2.67 3.98 -6.78
C LEU A 60 -2.35 3.46 -5.39
N GLU A 61 -1.32 4.00 -4.77
CA GLU A 61 -0.97 3.78 -3.37
C GLU A 61 -0.99 5.09 -2.60
N LEU A 62 -1.64 5.09 -1.45
CA LEU A 62 -1.64 6.18 -0.50
C LEU A 62 -0.84 5.76 0.75
N GLY A 63 0.36 6.32 0.90
CA GLY A 63 1.34 5.99 1.92
C GLY A 63 2.50 5.15 1.36
N ALA A 64 3.69 5.75 1.21
CA ALA A 64 4.89 5.09 0.70
C ALA A 64 5.80 4.56 1.81
N PHE A 65 5.94 5.31 2.90
CA PHE A 65 6.82 5.06 4.04
C PHE A 65 8.26 4.73 3.63
N ILE A 66 8.64 3.45 3.53
CA ILE A 66 9.98 2.98 3.12
C ILE A 66 9.96 2.21 1.79
N GLY A 67 8.82 2.19 1.09
CA GLY A 67 8.67 1.52 -0.20
C GLY A 67 8.43 0.00 -0.13
N TYR A 68 8.14 -0.56 1.04
CA TYR A 68 7.87 -1.99 1.19
C TYR A 68 6.71 -2.45 0.31
N SER A 69 5.54 -1.82 0.47
CA SER A 69 4.34 -2.11 -0.33
C SER A 69 4.53 -1.79 -1.81
N ALA A 70 5.23 -0.69 -2.13
CA ALA A 70 5.57 -0.35 -3.51
C ALA A 70 6.40 -1.45 -4.20
N ILE A 71 7.42 -1.99 -3.52
CA ILE A 71 8.22 -3.12 -4.02
C ILE A 71 7.36 -4.38 -4.18
N LEU A 72 6.54 -4.68 -3.16
CA LEU A 72 5.68 -5.87 -3.17
C LEU A 72 4.65 -5.80 -4.31
N ILE A 73 3.99 -4.66 -4.49
CA ILE A 73 3.03 -4.43 -5.57
C ILE A 73 3.73 -4.53 -6.92
N ALA A 74 4.77 -3.73 -7.16
CA ALA A 74 5.45 -3.65 -8.45
C ALA A 74 6.11 -4.97 -8.88
N SER A 75 6.57 -5.78 -7.92
CA SER A 75 7.13 -7.12 -8.20
C SER A 75 6.05 -8.19 -8.44
N THR A 76 4.82 -7.96 -7.99
CA THR A 76 3.71 -8.92 -8.12
C THR A 76 2.96 -8.76 -9.44
N VAL A 77 2.80 -7.52 -9.91
CA VAL A 77 2.02 -7.19 -11.11
C VAL A 77 2.82 -7.34 -12.40
N GLY A 78 2.11 -7.47 -13.53
CA GLY A 78 2.71 -7.64 -14.85
C GLY A 78 3.64 -6.49 -15.26
N ASN A 79 4.48 -6.72 -16.28
CA ASN A 79 5.48 -5.75 -16.72
C ASN A 79 4.90 -4.45 -17.28
N ASN A 80 3.67 -4.47 -17.78
CA ASN A 80 2.97 -3.30 -18.32
C ASN A 80 2.20 -2.51 -17.25
N ALA A 81 2.20 -2.96 -16.00
CA ALA A 81 1.55 -2.27 -14.90
C ALA A 81 2.39 -1.09 -14.40
N SER A 82 1.72 -0.07 -13.89
CA SER A 82 2.36 1.09 -13.26
C SER A 82 1.70 1.42 -11.92
N LEU A 83 2.54 1.73 -10.94
CA LEU A 83 2.17 2.17 -9.60
C LEU A 83 2.42 3.67 -9.45
N TYR A 84 1.44 4.39 -8.92
CA TYR A 84 1.56 5.76 -8.47
C TYR A 84 1.45 5.76 -6.95
N SER A 85 2.51 6.15 -6.26
CA SER A 85 2.59 6.14 -4.80
C SER A 85 2.69 7.57 -4.27
N ILE A 86 1.74 7.96 -3.42
CA ILE A 86 1.62 9.32 -2.88
C ILE A 86 1.99 9.31 -1.41
N ASP A 87 2.93 10.17 -1.03
CA ASP A 87 3.30 10.39 0.37
C ASP A 87 3.70 11.87 0.58
N PRO A 88 3.23 12.55 1.64
CA PRO A 88 3.61 13.94 1.91
C PRO A 88 5.01 14.08 2.51
N ASP A 89 5.58 13.04 3.09
CA ASP A 89 6.92 13.10 3.69
C ASP A 89 8.01 12.88 2.63
N GLN A 90 8.77 13.94 2.35
CA GLN A 90 9.89 13.89 1.40
C GLN A 90 10.92 12.81 1.78
N ASN A 91 11.16 12.58 3.06
CA ASN A 91 12.11 11.56 3.49
C ASN A 91 11.59 10.14 3.21
N SER A 92 10.27 9.90 3.33
CA SER A 92 9.62 8.65 2.88
C SER A 92 9.81 8.44 1.39
N ILE A 93 9.60 9.47 0.56
CA ILE A 93 9.82 9.41 -0.89
C ILE A 93 11.28 9.09 -1.21
N ASP A 94 12.24 9.83 -0.65
CA ASP A 94 13.66 9.66 -0.93
C ASP A 94 14.16 8.24 -0.57
N ILE A 95 13.68 7.69 0.52
CA ILE A 95 14.01 6.30 0.95
C ILE A 95 13.35 5.28 0.05
N SER A 96 12.06 5.47 -0.26
CA SER A 96 11.30 4.56 -1.13
C SER A 96 11.86 4.49 -2.54
N GLU A 97 12.26 5.63 -3.12
CA GLU A 97 12.93 5.70 -4.43
C GLU A 97 14.22 4.87 -4.44
N LYS A 98 15.07 5.01 -3.41
CA LYS A 98 16.30 4.23 -3.30
C LYS A 98 16.04 2.72 -3.13
N MET A 99 15.04 2.34 -2.34
CA MET A 99 14.63 0.95 -2.14
C MET A 99 14.12 0.33 -3.44
N VAL A 100 13.23 1.05 -4.16
CA VAL A 100 12.64 0.62 -5.43
C VAL A 100 13.70 0.56 -6.54
N ASP A 101 14.65 1.51 -6.57
CA ASP A 101 15.79 1.48 -7.50
C ASP A 101 16.69 0.26 -7.24
N PHE A 102 17.01 0.01 -5.99
CA PHE A 102 17.80 -1.16 -5.60
C PHE A 102 17.10 -2.48 -5.93
N ALA A 103 15.75 -2.48 -5.91
CA ALA A 103 14.91 -3.61 -6.33
C ALA A 103 14.83 -3.80 -7.86
N GLY A 104 15.32 -2.83 -8.66
CA GLY A 104 15.23 -2.85 -10.13
C GLY A 104 13.82 -2.56 -10.65
N LEU A 105 13.00 -1.80 -9.91
CA LEU A 105 11.59 -1.58 -10.21
C LEU A 105 11.25 -0.12 -10.53
N SER A 106 12.25 0.77 -10.69
CA SER A 106 12.06 2.21 -10.91
C SER A 106 11.22 2.53 -12.16
N ASN A 107 11.22 1.65 -13.14
CA ASN A 107 10.42 1.83 -14.36
C ASN A 107 8.92 1.55 -14.17
N LYS A 108 8.51 0.98 -13.03
CA LYS A 108 7.12 0.65 -12.72
C LYS A 108 6.50 1.57 -11.67
N VAL A 109 7.30 2.29 -10.89
CA VAL A 109 6.83 3.07 -9.73
C VAL A 109 7.06 4.56 -9.97
N ASN A 110 6.00 5.35 -9.79
CA ASN A 110 6.01 6.80 -9.87
C ASN A 110 5.67 7.36 -8.49
N PHE A 111 6.65 7.94 -7.80
CA PHE A 111 6.42 8.60 -6.52
C PHE A 111 5.94 10.03 -6.70
N ILE A 112 5.00 10.46 -5.86
CA ILE A 112 4.42 11.81 -5.85
C ILE A 112 4.53 12.35 -4.43
N ASN A 113 5.44 13.29 -4.22
CA ASN A 113 5.56 13.99 -2.93
C ASN A 113 4.44 15.02 -2.79
N SER A 114 3.36 14.63 -2.16
CA SER A 114 2.17 15.46 -1.95
C SER A 114 1.24 14.81 -0.92
N THR A 115 0.33 15.58 -0.35
CA THR A 115 -0.84 14.99 0.32
C THR A 115 -1.79 14.37 -0.71
N ALA A 116 -2.54 13.34 -0.31
CA ALA A 116 -3.56 12.72 -1.16
C ALA A 116 -4.58 13.77 -1.66
N GLU A 117 -5.03 14.66 -0.78
CA GLU A 117 -5.97 15.75 -1.07
C GLU A 117 -5.51 16.67 -2.22
N LEU A 118 -4.21 16.96 -2.31
CA LEU A 118 -3.66 17.82 -3.35
C LEU A 118 -3.26 17.07 -4.62
N ALA A 119 -2.94 15.80 -4.51
CA ALA A 119 -2.50 14.98 -5.64
C ALA A 119 -3.68 14.36 -6.41
N ILE A 120 -4.65 13.78 -5.72
CA ILE A 120 -5.78 13.06 -6.33
C ILE A 120 -6.50 13.88 -7.42
N PRO A 121 -6.86 15.16 -7.21
CA PRO A 121 -7.54 15.95 -8.26
C PRO A 121 -6.71 16.22 -9.52
N LYS A 122 -5.42 15.98 -9.48
CA LYS A 122 -4.50 16.16 -10.63
C LYS A 122 -4.27 14.89 -11.42
N LEU A 123 -4.70 13.74 -10.88
CA LEU A 123 -4.64 12.47 -11.60
C LEU A 123 -5.73 12.45 -12.68
N ASN A 124 -5.40 11.93 -13.85
CA ASN A 124 -6.24 12.08 -15.05
C ASN A 124 -6.66 10.76 -15.70
N HIS A 125 -6.49 9.64 -15.01
CA HIS A 125 -6.89 8.32 -15.51
C HIS A 125 -7.41 7.45 -14.36
N PRO A 126 -8.37 6.57 -14.60
CA PRO A 126 -8.85 5.65 -13.59
C PRO A 126 -7.80 4.60 -13.22
N PHE A 127 -7.90 4.11 -11.99
CA PHE A 127 -7.07 3.04 -11.45
C PHE A 127 -7.87 1.74 -11.35
N ASP A 128 -7.21 0.64 -11.61
CA ASP A 128 -7.76 -0.71 -11.46
C ASP A 128 -7.69 -1.17 -9.99
N PHE A 129 -6.73 -0.61 -9.25
CA PHE A 129 -6.44 -0.97 -7.87
C PHE A 129 -5.99 0.24 -7.08
N VAL A 130 -6.55 0.43 -5.89
CA VAL A 130 -6.14 1.46 -4.93
C VAL A 130 -5.74 0.77 -3.63
N PHE A 131 -4.50 0.97 -3.20
CA PHE A 131 -4.00 0.54 -1.90
C PHE A 131 -3.97 1.72 -0.93
N ILE A 132 -4.67 1.60 0.20
CA ILE A 132 -4.80 2.67 1.19
C ILE A 132 -4.13 2.23 2.48
N ASP A 133 -2.98 2.85 2.81
CA ASP A 133 -2.20 2.59 4.02
C ASP A 133 -1.50 3.85 4.56
N HIS A 134 -2.22 4.95 4.65
CA HIS A 134 -1.73 6.22 5.19
C HIS A 134 -2.44 6.59 6.51
N ALA A 135 -2.61 7.87 6.82
CA ALA A 135 -3.29 8.34 8.04
C ALA A 135 -4.75 7.85 8.09
N LYS A 136 -5.10 7.05 9.09
CA LYS A 136 -6.37 6.28 9.15
C LYS A 136 -7.62 7.18 9.06
N LYS A 137 -7.60 8.36 9.69
CA LYS A 137 -8.70 9.36 9.59
C LYS A 137 -8.88 9.96 8.19
N ARG A 138 -7.92 9.73 7.28
CA ARG A 138 -7.99 10.18 5.89
C ARG A 138 -8.58 9.14 4.94
N TYR A 139 -8.78 7.90 5.35
CA TYR A 139 -9.28 6.83 4.47
C TYR A 139 -10.62 7.20 3.82
N PHE A 140 -11.59 7.63 4.62
CA PHE A 140 -12.91 8.01 4.11
C PHE A 140 -12.86 9.26 3.22
N PRO A 141 -12.36 10.42 3.68
CA PRO A 141 -12.34 11.62 2.84
C PRO A 141 -11.52 11.44 1.56
N ASP A 142 -10.41 10.69 1.60
CA ASP A 142 -9.60 10.48 0.40
C ASP A 142 -10.22 9.46 -0.56
N LEU A 143 -10.96 8.44 -0.08
CA LEU A 143 -11.77 7.57 -0.93
C LEU A 143 -12.88 8.36 -1.65
N ILE A 144 -13.62 9.21 -0.93
CA ILE A 144 -14.64 10.09 -1.53
C ILE A 144 -14.03 10.99 -2.60
N LEU A 145 -12.83 11.52 -2.36
CA LEU A 145 -12.15 12.37 -3.33
C LEU A 145 -11.75 11.58 -4.59
N ILE A 146 -11.29 10.33 -4.44
CA ILE A 146 -10.99 9.41 -5.55
C ILE A 146 -12.25 9.15 -6.39
N GLU A 147 -13.40 8.88 -5.74
CA GLU A 147 -14.69 8.66 -6.41
C GLU A 147 -15.16 9.92 -7.16
N GLN A 148 -15.16 11.08 -6.50
CA GLN A 148 -15.55 12.36 -7.09
C GLN A 148 -14.67 12.76 -8.27
N SER A 149 -13.39 12.39 -8.22
CA SER A 149 -12.43 12.59 -9.31
C SER A 149 -12.57 11.56 -10.43
N ARG A 150 -13.52 10.60 -10.32
CA ARG A 150 -13.76 9.52 -11.30
C ARG A 150 -12.53 8.67 -11.57
N LEU A 151 -11.74 8.43 -10.55
CA LEU A 151 -10.52 7.62 -10.62
C LEU A 151 -10.77 6.13 -10.35
N LEU A 152 -12.01 5.72 -10.08
CA LEU A 152 -12.45 4.33 -10.04
C LEU A 152 -13.40 4.04 -11.20
N LYS A 153 -13.47 2.78 -11.59
CA LYS A 153 -14.38 2.24 -12.60
C LYS A 153 -14.96 0.91 -12.10
N PRO A 154 -16.05 0.39 -12.69
CA PRO A 154 -16.54 -0.93 -12.34
C PRO A 154 -15.44 -1.99 -12.33
N SER A 155 -15.43 -2.82 -11.31
CA SER A 155 -14.40 -3.82 -10.98
C SER A 155 -13.06 -3.28 -10.45
N SER A 156 -12.91 -1.96 -10.24
CA SER A 156 -11.75 -1.44 -9.51
C SER A 156 -11.75 -1.97 -8.07
N VAL A 157 -10.58 -2.31 -7.56
CA VAL A 157 -10.38 -2.82 -6.20
C VAL A 157 -9.83 -1.71 -5.31
N VAL A 158 -10.43 -1.53 -4.15
CA VAL A 158 -9.89 -0.73 -3.05
C VAL A 158 -9.47 -1.68 -1.94
N PHE A 159 -8.19 -1.68 -1.59
CA PHE A 159 -7.60 -2.49 -0.54
C PHE A 159 -7.14 -1.56 0.58
N ALA A 160 -7.74 -1.67 1.76
CA ALA A 160 -7.43 -0.85 2.93
C ALA A 160 -6.76 -1.67 4.02
N ASP A 161 -5.59 -1.22 4.50
CA ASP A 161 -4.85 -1.87 5.57
C ASP A 161 -5.28 -1.37 6.98
N ASN A 162 -5.00 -2.18 8.01
CA ASN A 162 -5.21 -1.90 9.43
C ASN A 162 -6.66 -1.59 9.85
N VAL A 163 -7.65 -2.08 9.12
CA VAL A 163 -9.06 -1.83 9.43
C VAL A 163 -9.56 -2.54 10.69
N GLY A 164 -8.80 -3.53 11.19
CA GLY A 164 -9.12 -4.24 12.43
C GLY A 164 -8.70 -3.44 13.67
N ILE A 165 -7.42 -3.10 13.76
CA ILE A 165 -6.86 -2.43 14.95
C ILE A 165 -7.32 -0.98 15.08
N PHE A 166 -7.58 -0.29 13.96
CA PHE A 166 -8.05 1.11 13.93
C PHE A 166 -9.53 1.24 13.58
N ILE A 167 -10.35 0.23 13.85
CA ILE A 167 -11.78 0.19 13.49
C ILE A 167 -12.55 1.43 13.96
N ASP A 168 -12.22 1.97 15.12
CA ASP A 168 -12.88 3.15 15.69
C ASP A 168 -12.59 4.44 14.90
N ASP A 169 -11.41 4.57 14.31
CA ASP A 169 -11.02 5.71 13.47
C ASP A 169 -11.55 5.59 12.03
N MET A 170 -12.04 4.40 11.63
CA MET A 170 -12.42 4.10 10.25
C MET A 170 -13.90 3.74 10.06
N LYS A 171 -14.76 4.08 11.03
CA LYS A 171 -16.20 3.75 10.99
C LYS A 171 -16.88 4.28 9.73
N GLU A 172 -16.64 5.53 9.35
CA GLU A 172 -17.22 6.14 8.16
C GLU A 172 -16.75 5.47 6.88
N TYR A 173 -15.45 5.14 6.79
CA TYR A 173 -14.88 4.39 5.67
C TYR A 173 -15.55 3.02 5.53
N LEU A 174 -15.58 2.24 6.62
CA LEU A 174 -16.14 0.90 6.62
C LEU A 174 -17.65 0.88 6.34
N ASP A 175 -18.39 1.85 6.90
CA ASP A 175 -19.82 2.00 6.62
C ASP A 175 -20.05 2.31 5.12
N HIS A 176 -19.27 3.22 4.56
CA HIS A 176 -19.37 3.58 3.15
C HIS A 176 -19.11 2.37 2.23
N VAL A 177 -17.97 1.68 2.39
CA VAL A 177 -17.64 0.57 1.48
C VAL A 177 -18.52 -0.67 1.67
N ARG A 178 -19.15 -0.83 2.85
CA ARG A 178 -20.01 -2.00 3.14
C ARG A 178 -21.50 -1.74 2.86
N ASN A 179 -21.98 -0.50 3.01
CA ASN A 179 -23.41 -0.20 3.08
C ASN A 179 -23.90 0.82 2.03
N SER A 180 -23.02 1.48 1.27
CA SER A 180 -23.43 2.46 0.24
C SER A 180 -24.08 1.81 -0.99
N GLY A 181 -23.88 0.52 -1.22
CA GLY A 181 -24.30 -0.15 -2.45
C GLY A 181 -23.37 0.11 -3.65
N LEU A 182 -22.25 0.81 -3.45
CA LEU A 182 -21.26 1.09 -4.49
C LEU A 182 -20.19 0.00 -4.58
N TYR A 183 -20.03 -0.80 -3.54
CA TYR A 183 -18.98 -1.80 -3.42
C TYR A 183 -19.51 -3.12 -2.93
N LYS A 184 -18.85 -4.18 -3.39
CA LYS A 184 -18.90 -5.49 -2.76
C LYS A 184 -17.64 -5.67 -1.91
N SER A 185 -17.81 -5.68 -0.59
CA SER A 185 -16.69 -5.67 0.36
C SER A 185 -16.53 -6.98 1.10
N GLU A 186 -15.28 -7.32 1.38
CA GLU A 186 -14.87 -8.47 2.18
C GLU A 186 -13.84 -8.03 3.22
N ASN A 187 -14.09 -8.35 4.51
CA ASN A 187 -13.12 -8.17 5.58
C ASN A 187 -12.30 -9.44 5.75
N VAL A 188 -10.98 -9.33 5.60
CA VAL A 188 -10.06 -10.45 5.73
C VAL A 188 -9.26 -10.30 7.01
N ALA A 189 -9.50 -11.20 7.98
CA ALA A 189 -8.80 -11.21 9.25
C ALA A 189 -7.30 -11.51 9.08
N SER A 190 -6.48 -10.82 9.86
CA SER A 190 -5.04 -10.95 9.90
C SER A 190 -4.50 -10.58 11.29
N CYS A 191 -3.22 -10.29 11.38
CA CYS A 191 -2.58 -9.75 12.57
C CYS A 191 -1.80 -8.48 12.23
N LEU A 192 -1.53 -7.68 13.25
CA LEU A 192 -0.69 -6.48 13.14
C LEU A 192 0.72 -6.89 12.69
N GLU A 193 1.35 -6.05 11.91
CA GLU A 193 2.69 -6.28 11.34
C GLU A 193 3.68 -6.70 12.45
N TYR A 194 4.34 -7.83 12.23
CA TYR A 194 5.34 -8.43 13.15
C TYR A 194 4.82 -8.72 14.58
N ARG A 195 3.48 -8.67 14.81
CA ARG A 195 2.83 -8.93 16.11
C ARG A 195 1.66 -9.91 15.97
N ASN A 196 1.99 -11.18 15.78
CA ASN A 196 1.01 -12.25 15.51
C ASN A 196 -0.06 -12.46 16.60
N ASN A 197 0.13 -11.88 17.78
CA ASN A 197 -0.84 -11.92 18.89
C ASN A 197 -1.76 -10.70 18.93
N VAL A 198 -1.63 -9.74 18.03
CA VAL A 198 -2.49 -8.56 17.94
C VAL A 198 -3.38 -8.70 16.71
N TYR A 199 -4.69 -8.74 16.93
CA TYR A 199 -5.67 -8.81 15.84
C TYR A 199 -5.61 -7.56 14.98
N ASP A 200 -5.67 -7.78 13.67
CA ASP A 200 -5.88 -6.76 12.67
C ASP A 200 -6.67 -7.36 11.48
N ALA A 201 -6.99 -6.55 10.49
CA ALA A 201 -7.67 -6.98 9.29
C ALA A 201 -7.39 -6.03 8.12
N VAL A 202 -7.64 -6.51 6.92
CA VAL A 202 -7.74 -5.70 5.71
C VAL A 202 -9.17 -5.70 5.18
N GLU A 203 -9.57 -4.61 4.53
CA GLU A 203 -10.85 -4.55 3.81
C GLU A 203 -10.58 -4.51 2.32
N ILE A 204 -11.20 -5.43 1.58
CA ILE A 204 -11.11 -5.53 0.12
C ILE A 204 -12.47 -5.20 -0.45
N SER A 205 -12.57 -4.08 -1.18
CA SER A 205 -13.82 -3.57 -1.71
C SER A 205 -13.74 -3.47 -3.23
N ILE A 206 -14.65 -4.11 -3.94
CA ILE A 206 -14.71 -4.12 -5.41
C ILE A 206 -15.86 -3.22 -5.83
N MET A 207 -15.56 -2.20 -6.63
CA MET A 207 -16.57 -1.28 -7.16
C MET A 207 -17.51 -2.01 -8.12
N GLU A 208 -18.84 -1.85 -7.91
CA GLU A 208 -19.88 -2.45 -8.75
C GLU A 208 -20.24 -1.61 -9.99
#